data_cab0ab1dfe156b002b9048816fbb62fb
#
_entry.id   cab0ab1dfe156b002b9048816fbb62fb
#
_cell.length_a   1.000
_cell.length_b   1.000
_cell.length_c   1.000
_cell.angle_alpha   90.00
_cell.angle_beta   90.00
_cell.angle_gamma   90.00
#
_symmetry.space_group_name_H-M   'P 1'
#
loop_
_entity.id
_entity.type
_entity.pdbx_description
1 polymer ?
#
loop_
_entity_poly.entity_id
_entity_poly.type
_entity_poly.pdbx_seq_one_letter_code
_entity_poly.pdbx_strand_id
1 'polypeptide(L)'
;AGKTSLIEILSGRYKQKTGDVIYKDQIINSKPLYERARIGIGRTYQTPVVPEELTVGETLKAARQSTKPYLPVTDAEYAADLVKFKVSWDMANTKLETFNRRKLLMTSVLMREPEIILMDEPASGLINAEIDEIDNTLRMLSKEMNIAVLIVEHRIELLETIADRVVVMDAGEIIAEGNLEEVINNPKVKEAYFEG
;
A
#
# COMPACT_ATOMS: atom_id res chain seq x y z
N ALA A 1 -17.51 7.00 1.02
CA ALA A 1 -17.18 6.28 2.27
C ALA A 1 -16.94 4.79 2.01
N GLY A 2 -16.21 4.06 2.92
CA GLY A 2 -16.05 2.59 2.84
C GLY A 2 -14.72 2.08 2.26
N LYS A 3 -13.93 2.92 1.57
CA LYS A 3 -12.66 2.54 0.93
C LYS A 3 -11.64 1.96 1.93
N THR A 4 -11.37 2.67 3.02
CA THR A 4 -10.47 2.18 4.09
C THR A 4 -10.99 0.89 4.71
N SER A 5 -12.31 0.78 4.94
CA SER A 5 -12.91 -0.46 5.46
C SER A 5 -12.71 -1.65 4.51
N LEU A 6 -12.76 -1.42 3.20
CA LEU A 6 -12.48 -2.46 2.21
C LEU A 6 -11.03 -2.93 2.31
N ILE A 7 -10.05 -2.02 2.36
CA ILE A 7 -8.64 -2.37 2.56
C ILE A 7 -8.42 -3.11 3.89
N GLU A 8 -9.09 -2.71 4.98
CA GLU A 8 -9.03 -3.38 6.29
C GLU A 8 -9.51 -4.83 6.20
N ILE A 9 -10.58 -5.09 5.44
CA ILE A 9 -11.10 -6.43 5.20
C ILE A 9 -10.17 -7.23 4.29
N LEU A 10 -9.72 -6.65 3.17
CA LEU A 10 -8.82 -7.32 2.22
C LEU A 10 -7.47 -7.69 2.86
N SER A 11 -6.96 -6.85 3.76
CA SER A 11 -5.72 -7.14 4.49
C SER A 11 -5.89 -8.16 5.63
N GLY A 12 -7.12 -8.46 6.04
CA GLY A 12 -7.40 -9.39 7.15
C GLY A 12 -7.31 -8.77 8.55
N ARG A 13 -7.31 -7.43 8.64
CA ARG A 13 -7.39 -6.75 9.94
C ARG A 13 -8.80 -6.82 10.53
N TYR A 14 -9.82 -6.69 9.67
CA TYR A 14 -11.21 -6.89 10.05
C TYR A 14 -11.82 -8.04 9.26
N LYS A 15 -12.78 -8.71 9.88
CA LYS A 15 -13.59 -9.73 9.20
C LYS A 15 -14.78 -9.06 8.50
N GLN A 16 -15.05 -9.50 7.28
CA GLN A 16 -16.28 -9.15 6.58
C GLN A 16 -17.51 -9.77 7.30
N LYS A 17 -18.65 -9.11 7.19
CA LYS A 17 -19.92 -9.64 7.69
C LYS A 17 -20.52 -10.65 6.75
N THR A 18 -20.38 -10.44 5.44
CA THR A 18 -20.90 -11.27 4.36
C THR A 18 -19.93 -11.29 3.20
N GLY A 19 -20.07 -12.24 2.28
CA GLY A 19 -19.21 -12.40 1.11
C GLY A 19 -17.87 -13.07 1.43
N ASP A 20 -17.06 -13.25 0.40
CA ASP A 20 -15.79 -13.94 0.47
C ASP A 20 -14.64 -13.07 -0.04
N VAL A 21 -13.50 -13.17 0.62
CA VAL A 21 -12.22 -12.69 0.11
C VAL A 21 -11.51 -13.87 -0.53
N ILE A 22 -11.32 -13.78 -1.84
CA ILE A 22 -10.70 -14.84 -2.64
C ILE A 22 -9.34 -14.37 -3.11
N TYR A 23 -8.31 -15.18 -2.86
CA TYR A 23 -6.94 -14.95 -3.31
C TYR A 23 -6.39 -16.23 -3.91
N LYS A 24 -5.96 -16.18 -5.20
CA LYS A 24 -5.49 -17.36 -5.95
C LYS A 24 -6.49 -18.54 -5.86
N ASP A 25 -7.74 -18.26 -6.16
CA ASP A 25 -8.86 -19.22 -6.14
C ASP A 25 -9.14 -19.86 -4.77
N GLN A 26 -8.57 -19.31 -3.70
CA GLN A 26 -8.79 -19.78 -2.33
C GLN A 26 -9.52 -18.72 -1.50
N ILE A 27 -10.53 -19.14 -0.76
CA ILE A 27 -11.21 -18.32 0.22
C ILE A 27 -10.28 -18.14 1.42
N ILE A 28 -9.94 -16.87 1.73
CA ILE A 28 -9.00 -16.51 2.80
C ILE A 28 -9.69 -15.78 3.97
N ASN A 29 -11.00 -15.92 4.13
CA ASN A 29 -11.78 -15.24 5.16
C ASN A 29 -11.27 -15.46 6.59
N SER A 30 -10.79 -16.67 6.89
CA SER A 30 -10.26 -17.04 8.22
C SER A 30 -8.83 -16.57 8.47
N LYS A 31 -8.11 -16.16 7.41
CA LYS A 31 -6.70 -15.75 7.56
C LYS A 31 -6.60 -14.32 8.10
N PRO A 32 -5.97 -14.15 9.28
CA PRO A 32 -5.70 -12.82 9.83
C PRO A 32 -4.56 -12.11 9.05
N LEU A 33 -4.36 -10.83 9.35
CA LEU A 33 -3.39 -9.95 8.70
C LEU A 33 -2.01 -10.61 8.50
N TYR A 34 -1.44 -11.20 9.55
CA TYR A 34 -0.09 -11.76 9.50
C TYR A 34 0.00 -13.01 8.60
N GLU A 35 -1.07 -13.80 8.49
CA GLU A 35 -1.13 -14.94 7.57
C GLU A 35 -1.29 -14.46 6.12
N ARG A 36 -2.08 -13.41 5.88
CA ARG A 36 -2.20 -12.80 4.54
C ARG A 36 -0.89 -12.18 4.10
N ALA A 37 -0.15 -11.56 5.01
CA ALA A 37 1.20 -11.08 4.72
C ALA A 37 2.16 -12.21 4.30
N ARG A 38 2.04 -13.40 4.92
CA ARG A 38 2.87 -14.58 4.58
C ARG A 38 2.54 -15.19 3.22
N ILE A 39 1.31 -15.05 2.75
CA ILE A 39 0.90 -15.56 1.43
C ILE A 39 1.06 -14.54 0.30
N GLY A 40 1.69 -13.38 0.57
CA GLY A 40 2.05 -12.41 -0.45
C GLY A 40 1.16 -11.16 -0.51
N ILE A 41 0.32 -10.90 0.50
CA ILE A 41 -0.50 -9.68 0.57
C ILE A 41 0.19 -8.66 1.48
N GLY A 42 0.91 -7.71 0.88
CA GLY A 42 1.54 -6.60 1.58
C GLY A 42 0.54 -5.49 1.90
N ARG A 43 0.81 -4.71 2.95
CA ARG A 43 -0.01 -3.54 3.29
C ARG A 43 0.83 -2.40 3.83
N THR A 44 0.50 -1.18 3.42
CA THR A 44 0.92 0.06 4.06
C THR A 44 -0.28 0.80 4.65
N TYR A 45 -0.02 1.75 5.53
CA TYR A 45 -1.04 2.54 6.20
C TYR A 45 -0.91 4.02 5.85
N GLN A 46 -2.01 4.76 5.87
CA GLN A 46 -2.04 6.20 5.62
C GLN A 46 -1.07 6.94 6.55
N THR A 47 -1.12 6.67 7.85
CA THR A 47 -0.17 7.22 8.83
C THR A 47 1.01 6.27 9.00
N PRO A 48 2.24 6.69 8.65
CA PRO A 48 3.42 5.83 8.76
C PRO A 48 3.92 5.78 10.21
N VAL A 49 3.34 4.89 11.01
CA VAL A 49 3.77 4.63 12.40
C VAL A 49 4.96 3.70 12.41
N VAL A 50 6.06 4.14 12.99
CA VAL A 50 7.29 3.34 13.19
C VAL A 50 7.61 3.24 14.68
N PRO A 51 8.28 2.16 15.14
CA PRO A 51 8.69 2.02 16.54
C PRO A 51 9.68 3.11 16.93
N GLU A 52 9.29 4.01 17.85
CA GLU A 52 10.12 5.18 18.21
C GLU A 52 11.38 4.79 18.98
N GLU A 53 11.35 3.68 19.72
CA GLU A 53 12.45 3.19 20.53
C GLU A 53 13.56 2.49 19.73
N LEU A 54 13.31 2.24 18.45
CA LEU A 54 14.23 1.50 17.58
C LEU A 54 14.96 2.44 16.61
N THR A 55 16.12 1.97 16.14
CA THR A 55 16.76 2.50 14.94
C THR A 55 16.12 1.94 13.67
N VAL A 56 16.44 2.53 12.53
CA VAL A 56 16.07 2.02 11.20
C VAL A 56 16.49 0.56 11.04
N GLY A 57 17.76 0.25 11.35
CA GLY A 57 18.31 -1.12 11.23
C GLY A 57 17.64 -2.12 12.15
N GLU A 58 17.31 -1.74 13.38
CA GLU A 58 16.58 -2.60 14.32
C GLU A 58 15.15 -2.86 13.84
N THR A 59 14.48 -1.87 13.28
CA THR A 59 13.15 -2.03 12.67
C THR A 59 13.20 -3.00 11.48
N LEU A 60 14.15 -2.82 10.57
CA LEU A 60 14.33 -3.74 9.45
C LEU A 60 14.73 -5.15 9.91
N LYS A 61 15.56 -5.28 10.95
CA LYS A 61 15.89 -6.57 11.56
C LYS A 61 14.66 -7.26 12.14
N ALA A 62 13.81 -6.54 12.87
CA ALA A 62 12.56 -7.09 13.41
C ALA A 62 11.63 -7.57 12.28
N ALA A 63 11.50 -6.78 11.20
CA ALA A 63 10.70 -7.14 10.04
C ALA A 63 11.24 -8.42 9.35
N ARG A 64 12.56 -8.55 9.15
CA ARG A 64 13.21 -9.75 8.59
C ARG A 64 13.00 -10.99 9.42
N GLN A 65 13.01 -10.85 10.76
CA GLN A 65 12.89 -11.95 11.70
C GLN A 65 11.44 -12.33 12.04
N SER A 66 10.46 -11.64 11.51
CA SER A 66 9.04 -11.91 11.76
C SER A 66 8.49 -13.15 11.04
N THR A 67 9.27 -13.75 10.14
CA THR A 67 8.94 -14.99 9.40
C THR A 67 10.09 -15.99 9.52
N LYS A 68 9.80 -17.28 9.33
CA LYS A 68 10.82 -18.34 9.24
C LYS A 68 10.72 -19.00 7.87
N PRO A 69 11.87 -19.26 7.19
CA PRO A 69 13.22 -18.83 7.58
C PRO A 69 13.35 -17.30 7.65
N TYR A 70 14.31 -16.80 8.43
CA TYR A 70 14.58 -15.36 8.50
C TYR A 70 15.11 -14.84 7.17
N LEU A 71 14.63 -13.68 6.76
CA LEU A 71 15.09 -13.04 5.53
C LEU A 71 16.54 -12.54 5.70
N PRO A 72 17.41 -12.69 4.69
CA PRO A 72 18.77 -12.16 4.72
C PRO A 72 18.79 -10.62 4.73
N VAL A 73 19.91 -10.03 5.11
CA VAL A 73 20.07 -8.55 5.10
C VAL A 73 19.97 -8.00 3.70
N THR A 74 20.47 -8.73 2.73
CA THR A 74 20.43 -8.36 1.29
C THR A 74 19.03 -8.08 0.78
N ASP A 75 17.99 -8.76 1.29
CA ASP A 75 16.61 -8.51 0.88
C ASP A 75 16.12 -7.14 1.38
N ALA A 76 16.55 -6.74 2.59
CA ALA A 76 16.23 -5.42 3.12
C ALA A 76 17.02 -4.31 2.39
N GLU A 77 18.29 -4.57 2.05
CA GLU A 77 19.12 -3.65 1.25
C GLU A 77 18.52 -3.45 -0.14
N TYR A 78 18.16 -4.54 -0.82
CA TYR A 78 17.51 -4.48 -2.12
C TYR A 78 16.17 -3.74 -2.07
N ALA A 79 15.32 -4.04 -1.11
CA ALA A 79 14.04 -3.37 -0.94
C ALA A 79 14.21 -1.87 -0.61
N ALA A 80 15.24 -1.49 0.17
CA ALA A 80 15.57 -0.10 0.45
C ALA A 80 16.01 0.65 -0.82
N ASP A 81 16.81 0.01 -1.67
CA ASP A 81 17.23 0.59 -2.96
C ASP A 81 16.05 0.79 -3.90
N LEU A 82 15.10 -0.15 -3.97
CA LEU A 82 13.89 -0.03 -4.79
C LEU A 82 13.09 1.25 -4.47
N VAL A 83 12.94 1.58 -3.20
CA VAL A 83 12.21 2.78 -2.75
C VAL A 83 13.14 4.00 -2.52
N LYS A 84 14.40 3.92 -2.94
CA LYS A 84 15.41 4.97 -2.75
C LYS A 84 15.52 5.42 -1.28
N PHE A 85 15.42 4.48 -0.36
CA PHE A 85 15.55 4.74 1.08
C PHE A 85 17.02 4.78 1.48
N LYS A 86 17.62 5.97 1.46
CA LYS A 86 19.05 6.21 1.68
C LYS A 86 19.37 6.81 3.06
N VAL A 87 18.65 6.39 4.07
CA VAL A 87 18.87 6.83 5.46
C VAL A 87 19.82 5.85 6.15
N SER A 88 20.70 6.38 7.01
CA SER A 88 21.58 5.54 7.84
C SER A 88 20.77 4.58 8.71
N TRP A 89 21.13 3.33 8.75
CA TRP A 89 20.44 2.32 9.56
C TRP A 89 20.67 2.50 11.06
N ASP A 90 21.67 3.26 11.46
CA ASP A 90 21.92 3.63 12.88
C ASP A 90 21.04 4.81 13.33
N MET A 91 20.30 5.45 12.40
CA MET A 91 19.44 6.59 12.74
C MET A 91 18.25 6.12 13.58
N ALA A 92 17.97 6.83 14.67
CA ALA A 92 16.76 6.60 15.46
C ALA A 92 15.50 6.95 14.66
N ASN A 93 14.47 6.14 14.74
CA ASN A 93 13.22 6.34 14.01
C ASN A 93 12.51 7.66 14.35
N THR A 94 12.73 8.19 15.55
CA THR A 94 12.22 9.51 15.98
C THR A 94 12.72 10.67 15.11
N LYS A 95 13.88 10.50 14.47
CA LYS A 95 14.49 11.53 13.59
C LYS A 95 14.02 11.43 12.14
N LEU A 96 13.24 10.40 11.79
CA LEU A 96 12.73 10.24 10.44
C LEU A 96 11.56 11.19 10.17
N GLU A 97 11.66 11.93 9.07
CA GLU A 97 10.55 12.67 8.50
C GLU A 97 9.48 11.73 7.93
N THR A 98 8.28 12.23 7.74
CA THR A 98 7.10 11.43 7.32
C THR A 98 7.37 10.61 6.06
N PHE A 99 8.01 11.20 5.06
CA PHE A 99 8.31 10.49 3.81
C PHE A 99 9.30 9.33 4.02
N ASN A 100 10.36 9.54 4.80
CA ASN A 100 11.31 8.48 5.14
C ASN A 100 10.69 7.37 6.01
N ARG A 101 9.73 7.71 6.88
CA ARG A 101 8.95 6.69 7.61
C ARG A 101 8.13 5.82 6.64
N ARG A 102 7.50 6.41 5.62
CA ARG A 102 6.79 5.65 4.57
C ARG A 102 7.74 4.74 3.82
N LYS A 103 8.92 5.21 3.43
CA LYS A 103 9.94 4.40 2.77
C LYS A 103 10.43 3.24 3.63
N LEU A 104 10.66 3.46 4.92
CA LEU A 104 11.04 2.40 5.87
C LEU A 104 9.96 1.30 5.95
N LEU A 105 8.68 1.68 6.05
CA LEU A 105 7.58 0.73 6.07
C LEU A 105 7.43 0.01 4.73
N MET A 106 7.57 0.72 3.60
CA MET A 106 7.55 0.11 2.27
C MET A 106 8.70 -0.88 2.10
N THR A 107 9.92 -0.54 2.53
CA THR A 107 11.07 -1.46 2.57
C THR A 107 10.72 -2.73 3.35
N SER A 108 10.08 -2.57 4.52
CA SER A 108 9.66 -3.70 5.37
C SER A 108 8.62 -4.61 4.71
N VAL A 109 7.80 -4.07 3.81
CA VAL A 109 6.83 -4.84 3.02
C VAL A 109 7.51 -5.51 1.82
N LEU A 110 8.30 -4.75 1.05
CA LEU A 110 8.90 -5.21 -0.20
C LEU A 110 9.95 -6.30 -0.02
N MET A 111 10.72 -6.30 1.09
CA MET A 111 11.69 -7.36 1.37
C MET A 111 11.08 -8.77 1.47
N ARG A 112 9.75 -8.86 1.53
CA ARG A 112 9.00 -10.13 1.57
C ARG A 112 8.48 -10.56 0.21
N GLU A 113 8.82 -9.83 -0.84
CA GLU A 113 8.40 -10.08 -2.22
C GLU A 113 6.86 -10.27 -2.32
N PRO A 114 6.07 -9.28 -1.93
CA PRO A 114 4.61 -9.39 -2.00
C PRO A 114 4.14 -9.51 -3.45
N GLU A 115 3.06 -10.24 -3.69
CA GLU A 115 2.42 -10.33 -5.00
C GLU A 115 1.38 -9.23 -5.20
N ILE A 116 0.80 -8.74 -4.10
CA ILE A 116 -0.09 -7.59 -4.07
C ILE A 116 0.24 -6.68 -2.89
N ILE A 117 0.18 -5.38 -3.10
CA ILE A 117 0.31 -4.36 -2.06
C ILE A 117 -0.98 -3.55 -1.97
N LEU A 118 -1.52 -3.47 -0.77
CA LEU A 118 -2.68 -2.64 -0.42
C LEU A 118 -2.19 -1.34 0.21
N MET A 119 -2.56 -0.19 -0.36
CA MET A 119 -2.08 1.12 0.07
C MET A 119 -3.24 2.07 0.32
N ASP A 120 -3.27 2.69 1.49
CA ASP A 120 -4.28 3.66 1.86
C ASP A 120 -3.66 5.07 1.84
N GLU A 121 -4.05 5.87 0.87
CA GLU A 121 -3.61 7.26 0.62
C GLU A 121 -2.07 7.44 0.67
N PRO A 122 -1.31 6.74 -0.19
CA PRO A 122 0.16 6.77 -0.13
C PRO A 122 0.75 8.16 -0.38
N ALA A 123 0.05 9.06 -1.05
CA ALA A 123 0.48 10.43 -1.33
C ALA A 123 0.01 11.48 -0.31
N SER A 124 -0.76 11.07 0.71
CA SER A 124 -1.31 12.01 1.70
C SER A 124 -0.22 12.74 2.49
N GLY A 125 -0.29 14.08 2.53
CA GLY A 125 0.64 14.93 3.28
C GLY A 125 2.04 15.07 2.67
N LEU A 126 2.27 14.59 1.44
CA LEU A 126 3.53 14.72 0.73
C LEU A 126 3.57 15.96 -0.16
N ILE A 127 4.78 16.49 -0.39
CA ILE A 127 5.03 17.55 -1.38
C ILE A 127 5.16 16.95 -2.79
N ASN A 128 5.04 17.79 -3.83
CA ASN A 128 5.00 17.31 -5.22
C ASN A 128 6.21 16.42 -5.59
N ALA A 129 7.42 16.78 -5.20
CA ALA A 129 8.61 15.98 -5.49
C ALA A 129 8.58 14.58 -4.84
N GLU A 130 7.98 14.47 -3.65
CA GLU A 130 7.81 13.18 -2.96
C GLU A 130 6.69 12.35 -3.61
N ILE A 131 5.65 13.01 -4.13
CA ILE A 131 4.56 12.38 -4.89
C ILE A 131 5.09 11.80 -6.18
N ASP A 132 5.91 12.56 -6.92
CA ASP A 132 6.57 12.07 -8.14
C ASP A 132 7.45 10.83 -7.86
N GLU A 133 8.10 10.79 -6.70
CA GLU A 133 8.89 9.64 -6.30
C GLU A 133 8.01 8.42 -5.96
N ILE A 134 6.87 8.62 -5.30
CA ILE A 134 5.88 7.57 -5.05
C ILE A 134 5.31 7.05 -6.37
N ASP A 135 4.91 7.94 -7.29
CA ASP A 135 4.41 7.57 -8.61
C ASP A 135 5.41 6.66 -9.35
N ASN A 136 6.67 7.09 -9.43
CA ASN A 136 7.73 6.29 -10.06
C ASN A 136 7.91 4.93 -9.38
N THR A 137 7.84 4.88 -8.05
CA THR A 137 7.93 3.63 -7.28
C THR A 137 6.75 2.72 -7.62
N LEU A 138 5.52 3.22 -7.63
CA LEU A 138 4.32 2.42 -7.93
C LEU A 138 4.34 1.88 -9.36
N ARG A 139 4.79 2.68 -10.34
CA ARG A 139 4.98 2.23 -11.72
C ARG A 139 5.99 1.10 -11.83
N MET A 140 7.14 1.26 -11.19
CA MET A 140 8.17 0.22 -11.15
C MET A 140 7.60 -1.08 -10.55
N LEU A 141 6.95 -1.01 -9.39
CA LEU A 141 6.34 -2.18 -8.74
C LEU A 141 5.33 -2.88 -9.64
N SER A 142 4.44 -2.11 -10.28
CA SER A 142 3.37 -2.67 -11.12
C SER A 142 3.88 -3.15 -12.48
N LYS A 143 4.66 -2.34 -13.20
CA LYS A 143 5.00 -2.61 -14.61
C LYS A 143 6.28 -3.42 -14.78
N GLU A 144 7.26 -3.27 -13.89
CA GLU A 144 8.56 -3.94 -14.02
C GLU A 144 8.65 -5.17 -13.12
N MET A 145 8.11 -5.10 -11.90
CA MET A 145 8.16 -6.19 -10.94
C MET A 145 6.92 -7.08 -10.95
N ASN A 146 5.88 -6.72 -11.72
CA ASN A 146 4.61 -7.44 -11.82
C ASN A 146 3.91 -7.65 -10.47
N ILE A 147 4.04 -6.67 -9.57
CA ILE A 147 3.33 -6.64 -8.29
C ILE A 147 1.99 -5.94 -8.49
N ALA A 148 0.89 -6.59 -8.14
CA ALA A 148 -0.41 -5.94 -8.16
C ALA A 148 -0.48 -4.85 -7.08
N VAL A 149 -0.93 -3.64 -7.44
CA VAL A 149 -1.05 -2.53 -6.51
C VAL A 149 -2.50 -2.09 -6.43
N LEU A 150 -3.09 -2.17 -5.24
CA LEU A 150 -4.40 -1.59 -4.96
C LEU A 150 -4.22 -0.37 -4.07
N ILE A 151 -4.59 0.79 -4.58
CA ILE A 151 -4.49 2.05 -3.85
C ILE A 151 -5.86 2.67 -3.60
N VAL A 152 -6.04 3.26 -2.44
CA VAL A 152 -7.10 4.25 -2.18
C VAL A 152 -6.47 5.62 -2.31
N GLU A 153 -6.98 6.43 -3.21
CA GLU A 153 -6.51 7.79 -3.45
C GLU A 153 -7.66 8.74 -3.78
N HIS A 154 -7.43 10.02 -3.52
CA HIS A 154 -8.34 11.11 -3.87
C HIS A 154 -7.75 12.04 -4.94
N ARG A 155 -6.47 11.88 -5.25
CA ARG A 155 -5.76 12.70 -6.25
C ARG A 155 -5.90 12.06 -7.62
N ILE A 156 -6.70 12.70 -8.46
CA ILE A 156 -6.97 12.21 -9.83
C ILE A 156 -5.68 12.18 -10.65
N GLU A 157 -4.82 13.19 -10.49
CA GLU A 157 -3.55 13.31 -11.22
C GLU A 157 -2.64 12.09 -10.99
N LEU A 158 -2.62 11.54 -9.78
CA LEU A 158 -1.86 10.33 -9.49
C LEU A 158 -2.52 9.10 -10.14
N LEU A 159 -3.85 9.01 -10.10
CA LEU A 159 -4.58 7.90 -10.72
C LEU A 159 -4.43 7.90 -12.24
N GLU A 160 -4.39 9.06 -12.90
CA GLU A 160 -4.16 9.17 -14.35
C GLU A 160 -2.86 8.52 -14.78
N THR A 161 -1.85 8.58 -13.94
CA THR A 161 -0.51 8.12 -14.28
C THR A 161 -0.29 6.64 -14.02
N ILE A 162 -0.98 6.03 -13.04
CA ILE A 162 -0.68 4.67 -12.56
C ILE A 162 -1.84 3.68 -12.65
N ALA A 163 -3.10 4.13 -12.70
CA ALA A 163 -4.24 3.23 -12.60
C ALA A 163 -4.57 2.56 -13.94
N ASP A 164 -4.56 1.23 -13.97
CA ASP A 164 -5.08 0.44 -15.09
C ASP A 164 -6.61 0.30 -15.01
N ARG A 165 -7.17 0.32 -13.79
CA ARG A 165 -8.60 0.20 -13.49
C ARG A 165 -8.94 1.03 -12.25
N VAL A 166 -10.05 1.74 -12.32
CA VAL A 166 -10.56 2.57 -11.22
C VAL A 166 -11.92 2.05 -10.78
N VAL A 167 -12.12 1.97 -9.47
CA VAL A 167 -13.40 1.67 -8.84
C VAL A 167 -13.79 2.85 -7.97
N VAL A 168 -14.95 3.44 -8.22
CA VAL A 168 -15.48 4.54 -7.39
C VAL A 168 -16.50 4.01 -6.42
N MET A 169 -16.31 4.38 -5.16
CA MET A 169 -17.21 4.02 -4.07
C MET A 169 -17.84 5.28 -3.46
N ASP A 170 -19.15 5.26 -3.33
CA ASP A 170 -19.89 6.23 -2.51
C ASP A 170 -20.83 5.53 -1.54
N ALA A 171 -20.97 6.09 -0.32
CA ALA A 171 -21.79 5.55 0.77
C ALA A 171 -21.64 4.04 1.03
N GLY A 172 -20.47 3.46 0.70
CA GLY A 172 -20.19 2.03 0.86
C GLY A 172 -20.56 1.15 -0.34
N GLU A 173 -21.10 1.73 -1.40
CA GLU A 173 -21.47 1.04 -2.64
C GLU A 173 -20.53 1.39 -3.79
N ILE A 174 -20.33 0.47 -4.71
CA ILE A 174 -19.61 0.72 -5.96
C ILE A 174 -20.58 1.41 -6.91
N ILE A 175 -20.25 2.65 -7.32
CA ILE A 175 -21.09 3.46 -8.22
C ILE A 175 -20.56 3.49 -9.66
N ALA A 176 -19.27 3.22 -9.87
CA ALA A 176 -18.67 3.10 -11.19
C ALA A 176 -17.40 2.25 -11.13
N GLU A 177 -17.09 1.61 -12.25
CA GLU A 177 -15.86 0.83 -12.48
C GLU A 177 -15.48 0.91 -13.96
N GLY A 178 -14.17 1.04 -14.25
CA GLY A 178 -13.65 1.12 -15.61
C GLY A 178 -12.27 1.75 -15.65
N ASN A 179 -11.85 2.23 -16.83
CA ASN A 179 -10.70 3.12 -16.92
C ASN A 179 -11.05 4.52 -16.35
N LEU A 180 -10.04 5.33 -16.06
CA LEU A 180 -10.24 6.61 -15.39
C LEU A 180 -11.16 7.55 -16.19
N GLU A 181 -11.00 7.61 -17.52
CA GLU A 181 -11.81 8.47 -18.40
C GLU A 181 -13.29 8.08 -18.36
N GLU A 182 -13.60 6.79 -18.45
CA GLU A 182 -14.96 6.27 -18.35
C GLU A 182 -15.59 6.60 -16.99
N VAL A 183 -14.82 6.44 -15.92
CA VAL A 183 -15.28 6.66 -14.55
C VAL A 183 -15.55 8.15 -14.28
N ILE A 184 -14.65 9.05 -14.68
CA ILE A 184 -14.83 10.51 -14.51
C ILE A 184 -16.05 11.02 -15.28
N ASN A 185 -16.35 10.43 -16.44
CA ASN A 185 -17.49 10.82 -17.26
C ASN A 185 -18.82 10.18 -16.82
N ASN A 186 -18.80 9.27 -15.86
CA ASN A 186 -20.00 8.63 -15.35
C ASN A 186 -20.90 9.66 -14.60
N PRO A 187 -22.20 9.79 -14.95
CA PRO A 187 -23.09 10.76 -14.30
C PRO A 187 -23.16 10.63 -12.78
N LYS A 188 -23.20 9.40 -12.24
CA LYS A 188 -23.25 9.17 -10.79
C LYS A 188 -21.97 9.64 -10.09
N VAL A 189 -20.81 9.53 -10.75
CA VAL A 189 -19.54 10.02 -10.21
C VAL A 189 -19.50 11.53 -10.25
N LYS A 190 -20.00 12.16 -11.32
CA LYS A 190 -20.09 13.63 -11.42
C LYS A 190 -20.96 14.19 -10.30
N GLU A 191 -22.14 13.64 -10.10
CA GLU A 191 -23.04 14.05 -9.01
C GLU A 191 -22.42 13.89 -7.63
N ALA A 192 -21.74 12.76 -7.37
CA ALA A 192 -21.20 12.44 -6.02
C ALA A 192 -19.91 13.20 -5.67
N TYR A 193 -19.09 13.60 -6.66
CA TYR A 193 -17.75 14.13 -6.42
C TYR A 193 -17.46 15.51 -6.99
N PHE A 194 -18.23 15.98 -7.99
CA PHE A 194 -17.95 17.24 -8.70
C PHE A 194 -19.11 18.24 -8.67
N GLU A 195 -20.34 17.81 -8.37
CA GLU A 195 -21.55 18.67 -8.38
C GLU A 195 -22.20 18.78 -6.99
N GLY A 196 -21.56 18.22 -5.91
CA GLY A 196 -22.05 18.27 -4.54
C GLY A 196 -21.57 19.47 -3.73
#